data_f87e7ada77c026833e2cee628f9c80c9
#
_entry.id   f87e7ada77c026833e2cee628f9c80c9
#
_cell.length_a   1.000
_cell.length_b   1.000
_cell.length_c   1.000
_cell.angle_alpha   90.00
_cell.angle_beta   90.00
_cell.angle_gamma   90.00
#
_symmetry.space_group_name_H-M   'P 1'
#
loop_
_entity.id
_entity.type
_entity.pdbx_description
1 polymer ?
#
loop_
_entity_poly.entity_id
_entity_poly.type
_entity_poly.pdbx_seq_one_letter_code
_entity_poly.pdbx_strand_id
1 'polypeptide(L)'
;MDTRRDFLKKTAAIASGVSIMGLSGTSLYGSSSKDSLFKISLAEWSLNKSMRNGEVDHLDFAKIAKKNFDIDAIEYVNQLFADKTGGSTYLKEMKNIADGEGVKSLLIMCDREGALGDPDDVARTTAVENHYKWVDAAKYLGCHSIRVNAQSEGEYDEQMKLAADGLDRLTEYGAKHDINIIVENHGGLSSNGKWLSGVMD
;
A
#
# COMPACT_ATOMS: atom_id res chain seq x y z
N MET A 1 -3.31 -35.39 -9.95
CA MET A 1 -3.07 -33.98 -9.70
C MET A 1 -1.64 -33.83 -9.20
N ASP A 2 -0.78 -33.15 -9.94
CA ASP A 2 0.60 -32.90 -9.52
C ASP A 2 0.61 -31.98 -8.30
N THR A 3 1.34 -32.37 -7.26
CA THR A 3 1.47 -31.53 -6.06
C THR A 3 2.46 -30.37 -6.31
N ARG A 4 2.36 -29.28 -5.54
CA ARG A 4 3.33 -28.16 -5.60
C ARG A 4 4.78 -28.66 -5.49
N ARG A 5 5.01 -29.73 -4.75
CA ARG A 5 6.33 -30.35 -4.56
C ARG A 5 6.82 -31.05 -5.83
N ASP A 6 5.92 -31.66 -6.61
CA ASP A 6 6.26 -32.32 -7.87
C ASP A 6 6.57 -31.31 -8.97
N PHE A 7 5.85 -30.17 -8.98
CA PHE A 7 6.16 -29.02 -9.84
C PHE A 7 7.58 -28.48 -9.59
N LEU A 8 7.94 -28.23 -8.32
CA LEU A 8 9.25 -27.73 -7.94
C LEU A 8 10.38 -28.72 -8.29
N LYS A 9 10.16 -30.03 -8.12
CA LYS A 9 11.12 -31.06 -8.52
C LYS A 9 11.34 -31.12 -10.04
N LYS A 10 10.25 -31.00 -10.83
CA LYS A 10 10.32 -30.97 -12.29
C LYS A 10 11.08 -29.72 -12.79
N THR A 11 10.87 -28.56 -12.15
CA THR A 11 11.56 -27.31 -12.50
C THR A 11 13.05 -27.39 -12.17
N ALA A 12 13.44 -27.97 -11.04
CA ALA A 12 14.83 -28.17 -10.65
C ALA A 12 15.56 -29.17 -11.57
N ALA A 13 14.87 -30.19 -12.09
CA ALA A 13 15.45 -31.19 -13.01
C ALA A 13 15.75 -30.61 -14.39
N ILE A 14 15.01 -29.58 -14.83
CA ILE A 14 15.26 -28.89 -16.12
C ILE A 14 16.49 -27.98 -16.02
N ALA A 15 16.75 -27.42 -14.84
CA ALA A 15 17.92 -26.56 -14.61
C ALA A 15 19.25 -27.32 -14.56
N SER A 16 19.23 -28.65 -14.32
CA SER A 16 20.42 -29.50 -14.19
C SER A 16 20.89 -30.16 -15.50
N GLY A 17 20.14 -30.00 -16.59
CA GLY A 17 20.37 -30.73 -17.86
C GLY A 17 21.17 -29.97 -18.94
N VAL A 18 21.64 -28.75 -18.67
CA VAL A 18 22.40 -27.97 -19.66
C VAL A 18 23.75 -27.56 -19.07
N SER A 19 24.59 -28.52 -18.82
CA SER A 19 26.00 -28.28 -18.55
C SER A 19 26.82 -29.35 -19.24
N ILE A 20 27.14 -29.18 -20.51
CA ILE A 20 28.38 -29.62 -21.22
C ILE A 20 28.25 -29.11 -22.66
N MET A 21 28.88 -27.99 -22.95
CA MET A 21 29.81 -27.74 -24.03
C MET A 21 30.22 -26.28 -23.99
N GLY A 22 31.50 -26.06 -23.78
CA GLY A 22 32.11 -24.77 -23.63
C GLY A 22 31.97 -23.89 -24.87
N LEU A 23 31.81 -22.61 -24.55
CA LEU A 23 32.49 -21.50 -25.23
C LEU A 23 32.12 -20.20 -24.51
N SER A 24 33.19 -19.49 -24.08
CA SER A 24 33.23 -18.04 -23.82
C SER A 24 32.07 -17.40 -23.04
N GLY A 25 32.39 -17.06 -21.82
CA GLY A 25 31.78 -16.04 -20.94
C GLY A 25 30.71 -15.14 -21.50
N THR A 26 29.49 -15.64 -21.59
CA THR A 26 28.30 -14.79 -21.54
C THR A 26 27.59 -15.06 -20.22
N SER A 27 27.67 -14.09 -19.32
CA SER A 27 26.92 -14.05 -18.11
C SER A 27 25.45 -14.30 -18.45
N LEU A 28 24.89 -15.44 -17.98
CA LEU A 28 23.46 -15.73 -18.00
C LEU A 28 22.71 -14.96 -16.88
N TYR A 29 23.25 -13.83 -16.45
CA TYR A 29 22.44 -12.81 -15.80
C TYR A 29 21.63 -12.18 -16.93
N GLY A 30 20.36 -12.57 -17.00
CA GLY A 30 19.43 -11.99 -17.93
C GLY A 30 19.57 -10.49 -17.89
N SER A 31 19.90 -9.91 -19.03
CA SER A 31 19.77 -8.49 -19.28
C SER A 31 18.40 -8.09 -18.76
N SER A 32 18.35 -7.23 -17.74
CA SER A 32 17.11 -6.62 -17.34
C SER A 32 16.58 -5.91 -18.57
N SER A 33 15.56 -6.48 -19.22
CA SER A 33 14.89 -5.80 -20.31
C SER A 33 14.41 -4.48 -19.74
N LYS A 34 14.86 -3.37 -20.33
CA LYS A 34 14.46 -2.01 -19.93
C LYS A 34 12.95 -1.78 -20.01
N ASP A 35 12.21 -2.74 -20.52
CA ASP A 35 10.74 -2.72 -20.66
C ASP A 35 10.13 -3.85 -19.82
N SER A 36 10.10 -3.66 -18.49
CA SER A 36 9.25 -4.49 -17.64
C SER A 36 7.79 -4.30 -18.06
N LEU A 37 7.08 -5.41 -18.30
CA LEU A 37 5.67 -5.40 -18.70
C LEU A 37 4.79 -4.66 -17.67
N PHE A 38 5.21 -4.63 -16.42
CA PHE A 38 4.55 -3.91 -15.31
C PHE A 38 5.59 -3.38 -14.33
N LYS A 39 5.19 -2.36 -13.58
CA LYS A 39 5.96 -1.82 -12.46
C LYS A 39 5.41 -2.38 -11.17
N ILE A 40 6.27 -2.52 -10.16
CA ILE A 40 5.90 -2.98 -8.82
C ILE A 40 6.23 -1.90 -7.79
N SER A 41 5.52 -1.91 -6.68
CA SER A 41 5.81 -1.13 -5.49
C SER A 41 6.02 -2.04 -4.29
N LEU A 42 6.71 -1.55 -3.27
CA LEU A 42 6.85 -2.23 -1.98
C LEU A 42 5.90 -1.60 -0.97
N ALA A 43 5.00 -2.41 -0.42
CA ALA A 43 4.15 -2.01 0.68
C ALA A 43 4.94 -2.08 2.00
N GLU A 44 4.92 -1.01 2.79
CA GLU A 44 5.63 -0.92 4.06
C GLU A 44 5.20 -1.99 5.07
N TRP A 45 3.94 -2.44 4.96
CA TRP A 45 3.43 -3.56 5.76
C TRP A 45 4.27 -4.83 5.63
N SER A 46 4.98 -5.03 4.51
CA SER A 46 5.90 -6.16 4.31
C SER A 46 7.02 -6.21 5.34
N LEU A 47 7.42 -5.05 5.88
CA LEU A 47 8.47 -4.89 6.88
C LEU A 47 7.93 -4.55 8.28
N ASN A 48 6.60 -4.59 8.48
CA ASN A 48 5.96 -4.12 9.71
C ASN A 48 6.51 -4.78 10.99
N LYS A 49 6.87 -6.05 10.95
CA LYS A 49 7.42 -6.78 12.11
C LYS A 49 8.81 -6.24 12.48
N SER A 50 9.69 -6.12 11.50
CA SER A 50 11.05 -5.61 11.72
C SER A 50 11.06 -4.16 12.18
N MET A 51 10.15 -3.32 11.67
CA MET A 51 9.99 -1.94 12.14
C MET A 51 9.47 -1.88 13.58
N ARG A 52 8.46 -2.67 13.92
CA ARG A 52 7.90 -2.71 15.27
C ARG A 52 8.87 -3.27 16.32
N ASN A 53 9.77 -4.15 15.90
CA ASN A 53 10.83 -4.72 16.75
C ASN A 53 12.07 -3.81 16.85
N GLY A 54 12.09 -2.68 16.11
CA GLY A 54 13.23 -1.77 16.08
C GLY A 54 14.45 -2.30 15.30
N GLU A 55 14.28 -3.35 14.50
CA GLU A 55 15.33 -3.90 13.63
C GLU A 55 15.54 -3.03 12.36
N VAL A 56 14.50 -2.30 11.96
CA VAL A 56 14.48 -1.39 10.81
C VAL A 56 13.91 -0.05 11.26
N ASP A 57 14.63 1.04 10.98
CA ASP A 57 14.09 2.38 11.16
C ASP A 57 13.08 2.69 10.03
N HIS A 58 11.95 3.30 10.37
CA HIS A 58 10.92 3.69 9.42
C HIS A 58 11.49 4.61 8.32
N LEU A 59 12.40 5.51 8.65
CA LEU A 59 13.05 6.41 7.68
C LEU A 59 13.95 5.68 6.67
N ASP A 60 14.42 4.46 6.99
CA ASP A 60 15.22 3.66 6.05
C ASP A 60 14.37 2.94 5.00
N PHE A 61 13.02 3.00 5.08
CA PHE A 61 12.14 2.21 4.22
C PHE A 61 12.38 2.44 2.72
N ALA A 62 12.39 3.69 2.26
CA ALA A 62 12.63 4.02 0.85
C ALA A 62 14.01 3.52 0.37
N LYS A 63 15.02 3.69 1.21
CA LYS A 63 16.39 3.23 0.94
C LYS A 63 16.47 1.70 0.86
N ILE A 64 15.76 0.98 1.75
CA ILE A 64 15.68 -0.48 1.72
C ILE A 64 14.98 -0.96 0.45
N ALA A 65 13.85 -0.34 0.07
CA ALA A 65 13.14 -0.66 -1.17
C ALA A 65 14.08 -0.56 -2.37
N LYS A 66 14.85 0.54 -2.47
CA LYS A 66 15.79 0.73 -3.58
C LYS A 66 16.99 -0.19 -3.52
N LYS A 67 17.69 -0.23 -2.39
CA LYS A 67 19.00 -0.89 -2.31
C LYS A 67 18.93 -2.40 -2.17
N ASN A 68 17.91 -2.92 -1.49
CA ASN A 68 17.82 -4.35 -1.21
C ASN A 68 16.94 -5.08 -2.23
N PHE A 69 15.98 -4.38 -2.86
CA PHE A 69 14.99 -5.00 -3.74
C PHE A 69 14.95 -4.39 -5.15
N ASP A 70 15.71 -3.32 -5.40
CA ASP A 70 15.68 -2.54 -6.67
C ASP A 70 14.26 -2.10 -7.07
N ILE A 71 13.45 -1.70 -6.07
CA ILE A 71 12.09 -1.22 -6.25
C ILE A 71 12.09 0.31 -6.15
N ASP A 72 11.52 0.97 -7.17
CA ASP A 72 11.51 2.44 -7.30
C ASP A 72 10.20 3.09 -6.84
N ALA A 73 9.32 2.34 -6.16
CA ALA A 73 8.04 2.85 -5.69
C ALA A 73 7.65 2.19 -4.36
N ILE A 74 7.05 2.97 -3.46
CA ILE A 74 6.67 2.53 -2.11
C ILE A 74 5.27 2.99 -1.74
N GLU A 75 4.68 2.23 -0.79
CA GLU A 75 3.37 2.49 -0.20
C GLU A 75 3.52 2.49 1.31
N TYR A 76 3.22 3.62 1.95
CA TYR A 76 3.34 3.79 3.40
C TYR A 76 2.16 3.21 4.16
N VAL A 77 2.37 2.97 5.47
CA VAL A 77 1.32 2.58 6.42
C VAL A 77 1.27 3.56 7.58
N ASN A 78 0.17 4.24 7.76
CA ASN A 78 -0.01 5.29 8.75
C ASN A 78 0.38 4.88 10.18
N GLN A 79 0.06 3.64 10.56
CA GLN A 79 0.33 3.12 11.92
C GLN A 79 1.81 3.10 12.29
N LEU A 80 2.73 3.15 11.34
CA LEU A 80 4.17 3.07 11.59
C LEU A 80 4.80 4.45 11.85
N PHE A 81 4.05 5.53 11.59
CA PHE A 81 4.53 6.91 11.84
C PHE A 81 3.43 7.88 12.32
N ALA A 82 2.31 7.36 12.84
CA ALA A 82 1.16 8.18 13.27
C ALA A 82 1.51 9.22 14.34
N ASP A 83 2.37 8.85 15.28
CA ASP A 83 2.86 9.70 16.37
C ASP A 83 3.84 10.79 15.91
N LYS A 84 4.33 10.71 14.67
CA LYS A 84 5.36 11.59 14.11
C LYS A 84 4.81 12.62 13.12
N THR A 85 3.54 12.50 12.73
CA THR A 85 2.89 13.42 11.75
C THR A 85 2.58 14.81 12.30
N GLY A 86 2.60 15.00 13.62
CA GLY A 86 2.38 16.31 14.27
C GLY A 86 3.46 17.36 14.01
N GLY A 87 4.53 17.03 13.26
CA GLY A 87 5.60 17.93 12.87
C GLY A 87 5.97 17.82 11.40
N SER A 88 6.00 18.94 10.69
CA SER A 88 6.41 19.00 9.29
C SER A 88 7.83 18.46 9.03
N THR A 89 8.66 18.38 10.07
CA THR A 89 10.06 17.94 9.96
C THR A 89 10.18 16.47 9.59
N TYR A 90 9.37 15.58 10.19
CA TYR A 90 9.43 14.15 9.92
C TYR A 90 8.98 13.80 8.49
N LEU A 91 7.85 14.34 8.05
CA LEU A 91 7.40 14.16 6.66
C LEU A 91 8.39 14.73 5.65
N LYS A 92 9.04 15.86 5.99
CA LYS A 92 10.11 16.44 5.16
C LYS A 92 11.30 15.49 5.03
N GLU A 93 11.68 14.83 6.12
CA GLU A 93 12.79 13.88 6.12
C GLU A 93 12.43 12.64 5.29
N MET A 94 11.23 12.06 5.49
CA MET A 94 10.72 10.97 4.65
C MET A 94 10.79 11.31 3.16
N LYS A 95 10.28 12.49 2.78
CA LYS A 95 10.29 12.95 1.40
C LYS A 95 11.70 13.11 0.85
N ASN A 96 12.60 13.76 1.61
CA ASN A 96 13.98 13.98 1.18
C ASN A 96 14.72 12.67 0.96
N ILE A 97 14.48 11.65 1.79
CA ILE A 97 15.10 10.33 1.64
C ILE A 97 14.55 9.62 0.40
N ALA A 98 13.23 9.60 0.21
CA ALA A 98 12.62 8.98 -0.96
C ALA A 98 13.10 9.64 -2.27
N ASP A 99 13.08 10.98 -2.33
CA ASP A 99 13.55 11.75 -3.47
C ASP A 99 15.06 11.51 -3.74
N GLY A 100 15.88 11.45 -2.69
CA GLY A 100 17.32 11.22 -2.78
C GLY A 100 17.69 9.82 -3.28
N GLU A 101 16.89 8.82 -2.99
CA GLU A 101 17.05 7.44 -3.50
C GLU A 101 16.33 7.23 -4.86
N GLY A 102 15.63 8.23 -5.38
CA GLY A 102 14.85 8.13 -6.63
C GLY A 102 13.62 7.24 -6.51
N VAL A 103 13.05 7.11 -5.30
CA VAL A 103 11.90 6.27 -4.99
C VAL A 103 10.63 7.11 -4.95
N LYS A 104 9.57 6.65 -5.63
CA LYS A 104 8.27 7.32 -5.67
C LYS A 104 7.39 6.88 -4.50
N SER A 105 6.85 7.83 -3.78
CA SER A 105 5.77 7.60 -2.81
C SER A 105 4.44 7.52 -3.56
N LEU A 106 3.70 6.41 -3.46
CA LEU A 106 2.47 6.20 -4.22
C LEU A 106 1.21 6.49 -3.40
N LEU A 107 1.15 5.98 -2.19
CA LEU A 107 -0.01 6.14 -1.31
C LEU A 107 0.36 5.97 0.17
N ILE A 108 -0.59 6.33 1.04
CA ILE A 108 -0.58 5.99 2.47
C ILE A 108 -1.78 5.07 2.73
N MET A 109 -1.52 3.87 3.28
CA MET A 109 -2.55 2.99 3.82
C MET A 109 -2.98 3.50 5.19
N CYS A 110 -4.28 3.82 5.34
CA CYS A 110 -4.83 4.40 6.56
C CYS A 110 -5.67 3.37 7.31
N ASP A 111 -5.23 3.01 8.50
CA ASP A 111 -5.93 2.14 9.41
C ASP A 111 -6.12 2.82 10.78
N ARG A 112 -7.12 2.37 11.56
CA ARG A 112 -7.38 2.82 12.94
C ARG A 112 -7.78 4.30 13.09
N GLU A 113 -8.31 4.90 12.05
CA GLU A 113 -8.82 6.28 12.08
C GLU A 113 -10.33 6.36 12.33
N GLY A 114 -10.98 5.24 12.68
CA GLY A 114 -12.43 5.08 12.85
C GLY A 114 -13.09 4.43 11.65
N ALA A 115 -14.36 4.05 11.83
CA ALA A 115 -15.13 3.42 10.77
C ALA A 115 -15.80 4.50 9.89
N LEU A 116 -15.45 4.53 8.60
CA LEU A 116 -16.06 5.49 7.65
C LEU A 116 -17.55 5.25 7.42
N GLY A 117 -18.07 4.07 7.78
CA GLY A 117 -19.49 3.74 7.74
C GLY A 117 -20.07 3.55 9.14
N ASP A 118 -19.58 4.25 10.18
CA ASP A 118 -20.11 4.12 11.53
C ASP A 118 -21.60 4.47 11.56
N PRO A 119 -22.48 3.66 12.22
CA PRO A 119 -23.89 3.96 12.36
C PRO A 119 -24.17 5.28 13.11
N ASP A 120 -23.32 5.64 14.07
CA ASP A 120 -23.39 6.93 14.74
C ASP A 120 -22.80 8.03 13.85
N ASP A 121 -23.59 9.05 13.53
CA ASP A 121 -23.18 10.13 12.62
C ASP A 121 -22.02 10.97 13.18
N VAL A 122 -21.94 11.14 14.49
CA VAL A 122 -20.84 11.88 15.13
C VAL A 122 -19.54 11.08 15.03
N ALA A 123 -19.60 9.77 15.30
CA ALA A 123 -18.46 8.87 15.17
C ALA A 123 -18.00 8.76 13.70
N ARG A 124 -18.95 8.66 12.75
CA ARG A 124 -18.66 8.65 11.30
C ARG A 124 -18.00 9.95 10.84
N THR A 125 -18.53 11.10 11.30
CA THR A 125 -17.92 12.41 11.01
C THR A 125 -16.50 12.50 11.55
N THR A 126 -16.29 12.08 12.78
CA THR A 126 -14.96 12.04 13.42
C THR A 126 -14.00 11.13 12.64
N ALA A 127 -14.47 9.98 12.18
CA ALA A 127 -13.67 9.08 11.36
C ALA A 127 -13.24 9.76 10.04
N VAL A 128 -14.15 10.43 9.34
CA VAL A 128 -13.84 11.21 8.12
C VAL A 128 -12.77 12.28 8.42
N GLU A 129 -12.95 13.07 9.47
CA GLU A 129 -12.02 14.14 9.85
C GLU A 129 -10.64 13.61 10.27
N ASN A 130 -10.58 12.45 10.92
CA ASN A 130 -9.32 11.79 11.28
C ASN A 130 -8.47 11.43 10.06
N HIS A 131 -9.09 11.20 8.90
CA HIS A 131 -8.37 10.91 7.66
C HIS A 131 -7.80 12.16 6.97
N TYR A 132 -8.26 13.37 7.28
CA TYR A 132 -7.81 14.60 6.61
C TYR A 132 -6.31 14.81 6.74
N LYS A 133 -5.73 14.60 7.91
CA LYS A 133 -4.27 14.67 8.13
C LYS A 133 -3.48 13.75 7.21
N TRP A 134 -4.07 12.60 6.81
CA TRP A 134 -3.42 11.63 5.91
C TRP A 134 -3.53 12.04 4.45
N VAL A 135 -4.63 12.71 4.07
CA VAL A 135 -4.73 13.37 2.76
C VAL A 135 -3.66 14.44 2.63
N ASP A 136 -3.50 15.29 3.65
CA ASP A 136 -2.49 16.34 3.67
C ASP A 136 -1.07 15.76 3.64
N ALA A 137 -0.80 14.72 4.42
CA ALA A 137 0.48 14.03 4.43
C ALA A 137 0.78 13.37 3.08
N ALA A 138 -0.21 12.72 2.46
CA ALA A 138 -0.08 12.12 1.14
C ALA A 138 0.26 13.17 0.07
N LYS A 139 -0.45 14.30 0.08
CA LYS A 139 -0.14 15.44 -0.79
C LYS A 139 1.29 15.93 -0.61
N TYR A 140 1.72 16.11 0.63
CA TYR A 140 3.06 16.59 0.96
C TYR A 140 4.15 15.62 0.48
N LEU A 141 3.95 14.31 0.65
CA LEU A 141 4.89 13.26 0.24
C LEU A 141 4.91 13.01 -1.28
N GLY A 142 3.96 13.59 -2.03
CA GLY A 142 3.84 13.41 -3.48
C GLY A 142 3.11 12.13 -3.87
N CYS A 143 2.33 11.55 -2.95
CA CYS A 143 1.44 10.43 -3.22
C CYS A 143 0.28 10.87 -4.12
N HIS A 144 -0.33 9.91 -4.84
CA HIS A 144 -1.54 10.16 -5.62
C HIS A 144 -2.83 9.73 -4.90
N SER A 145 -2.72 8.99 -3.79
CA SER A 145 -3.89 8.43 -3.10
C SER A 145 -3.62 8.24 -1.61
N ILE A 146 -4.71 8.10 -0.85
CA ILE A 146 -4.72 7.33 0.39
C ILE A 146 -5.58 6.09 0.19
N ARG A 147 -5.26 4.97 0.88
CA ARG A 147 -6.07 3.76 0.91
C ARG A 147 -6.77 3.67 2.25
N VAL A 148 -8.08 3.47 2.22
CA VAL A 148 -8.95 3.40 3.40
C VAL A 148 -9.78 2.12 3.40
N ASN A 149 -10.44 1.84 4.53
CA ASN A 149 -11.34 0.71 4.70
C ASN A 149 -12.80 1.18 4.71
N ALA A 150 -13.68 0.45 3.99
CA ALA A 150 -15.13 0.66 4.02
C ALA A 150 -15.75 -0.10 5.23
N GLN A 151 -15.28 0.19 6.45
CA GLN A 151 -15.77 -0.45 7.65
C GLN A 151 -17.08 0.16 8.10
N SER A 152 -18.07 -0.69 8.45
CA SER A 152 -19.39 -0.30 8.96
C SER A 152 -19.95 -1.42 9.85
N GLU A 153 -21.11 -1.19 10.46
CA GLU A 153 -21.87 -2.14 11.28
C GLU A 153 -23.37 -2.05 10.95
N GLY A 154 -24.13 -3.11 11.21
CA GLY A 154 -25.57 -3.19 10.96
C GLY A 154 -25.93 -4.15 9.83
N GLU A 155 -27.10 -3.98 9.23
CA GLU A 155 -27.61 -4.79 8.14
C GLU A 155 -26.93 -4.46 6.81
N TYR A 156 -26.94 -5.41 5.85
CA TYR A 156 -26.21 -5.35 4.59
C TYR A 156 -26.41 -4.04 3.81
N ASP A 157 -27.66 -3.62 3.60
CA ASP A 157 -27.98 -2.43 2.83
C ASP A 157 -27.73 -1.13 3.61
N GLU A 158 -27.84 -1.19 4.95
CA GLU A 158 -27.54 -0.08 5.83
C GLU A 158 -26.04 0.20 5.87
N GLN A 159 -25.23 -0.83 6.10
CA GLN A 159 -23.77 -0.71 6.03
C GLN A 159 -23.29 -0.12 4.70
N MET A 160 -23.90 -0.54 3.57
CA MET A 160 -23.56 -0.04 2.24
C MET A 160 -23.77 1.47 2.15
N LYS A 161 -24.94 1.97 2.60
CA LYS A 161 -25.26 3.41 2.59
C LYS A 161 -24.36 4.22 3.50
N LEU A 162 -24.09 3.73 4.70
CA LEU A 162 -23.25 4.42 5.67
C LEU A 162 -21.79 4.50 5.20
N ALA A 163 -21.27 3.40 4.64
CA ALA A 163 -19.94 3.39 4.08
C ALA A 163 -19.82 4.33 2.87
N ALA A 164 -20.83 4.36 1.98
CA ALA A 164 -20.88 5.29 0.85
C ALA A 164 -20.88 6.75 1.33
N ASP A 165 -21.69 7.11 2.34
CA ASP A 165 -21.75 8.47 2.93
C ASP A 165 -20.37 8.92 3.44
N GLY A 166 -19.69 8.10 4.25
CA GLY A 166 -18.39 8.48 4.80
C GLY A 166 -17.29 8.57 3.73
N LEU A 167 -17.31 7.67 2.75
CA LEU A 167 -16.36 7.69 1.64
C LEU A 167 -16.58 8.88 0.73
N ASP A 168 -17.83 9.25 0.43
CA ASP A 168 -18.17 10.42 -0.38
C ASP A 168 -17.64 11.71 0.27
N ARG A 169 -17.93 11.91 1.56
CA ARG A 169 -17.44 13.04 2.35
C ARG A 169 -15.91 13.13 2.38
N LEU A 170 -15.22 12.00 2.52
CA LEU A 170 -13.76 11.96 2.47
C LEU A 170 -13.23 12.23 1.06
N THR A 171 -13.91 11.72 0.03
CA THR A 171 -13.54 11.93 -1.38
C THR A 171 -13.67 13.40 -1.78
N GLU A 172 -14.70 14.11 -1.29
CA GLU A 172 -14.81 15.55 -1.47
C GLU A 172 -13.62 16.32 -0.89
N TYR A 173 -13.12 15.89 0.27
CA TYR A 173 -11.91 16.48 0.86
C TYR A 173 -10.66 16.14 0.03
N GLY A 174 -10.49 14.86 -0.34
CA GLY A 174 -9.39 14.40 -1.18
C GLY A 174 -9.31 15.14 -2.52
N ALA A 175 -10.45 15.35 -3.18
CA ALA A 175 -10.53 16.04 -4.45
C ALA A 175 -10.01 17.49 -4.39
N LYS A 176 -10.22 18.20 -3.27
CA LYS A 176 -9.69 19.57 -3.07
C LYS A 176 -8.15 19.59 -2.97
N HIS A 177 -7.54 18.44 -2.72
CA HIS A 177 -6.09 18.26 -2.54
C HIS A 177 -5.46 17.47 -3.69
N ASP A 178 -6.19 17.10 -4.74
CA ASP A 178 -5.76 16.20 -5.83
C ASP A 178 -5.25 14.84 -5.29
N ILE A 179 -5.91 14.31 -4.27
CA ILE A 179 -5.63 12.99 -3.68
C ILE A 179 -6.85 12.09 -3.88
N ASN A 180 -6.62 10.92 -4.47
CA ASN A 180 -7.69 9.94 -4.62
C ASN A 180 -7.91 9.17 -3.31
N ILE A 181 -9.16 8.83 -3.03
CA ILE A 181 -9.53 7.92 -1.95
C ILE A 181 -9.80 6.56 -2.60
N ILE A 182 -8.95 5.59 -2.30
CA ILE A 182 -9.12 4.21 -2.79
C ILE A 182 -9.48 3.28 -1.64
N VAL A 183 -10.31 2.28 -1.93
CA VAL A 183 -10.84 1.37 -0.91
C VAL A 183 -10.22 -0.01 -1.06
N GLU A 184 -9.74 -0.56 0.05
CA GLU A 184 -9.32 -1.95 0.11
C GLU A 184 -10.50 -2.86 0.52
N ASN A 185 -10.61 -4.03 -0.10
CA ASN A 185 -11.50 -5.11 0.31
C ASN A 185 -10.98 -5.82 1.58
N HIS A 186 -10.96 -5.12 2.70
CA HIS A 186 -10.29 -5.49 3.93
C HIS A 186 -11.24 -6.10 4.98
N GLY A 187 -11.72 -7.31 4.74
CA GLY A 187 -12.58 -8.04 5.69
C GLY A 187 -14.05 -7.60 5.70
N GLY A 188 -14.88 -8.29 6.46
CA GLY A 188 -16.31 -8.00 6.56
C GLY A 188 -17.02 -7.96 5.21
N LEU A 189 -18.01 -7.09 5.08
CA LEU A 189 -18.76 -6.93 3.83
C LEU A 189 -17.92 -6.31 2.70
N SER A 190 -16.86 -5.56 3.00
CA SER A 190 -15.98 -5.03 1.97
C SER A 190 -15.25 -6.13 1.16
N SER A 191 -15.15 -7.35 1.70
CA SER A 191 -14.65 -8.53 0.97
C SER A 191 -15.70 -9.17 0.04
N ASN A 192 -16.95 -8.70 0.07
CA ASN A 192 -17.99 -9.09 -0.87
C ASN A 192 -17.99 -8.10 -2.05
N GLY A 193 -17.53 -8.56 -3.23
CA GLY A 193 -17.41 -7.69 -4.41
C GLY A 193 -18.72 -7.01 -4.83
N LYS A 194 -19.88 -7.69 -4.67
CA LYS A 194 -21.18 -7.09 -4.97
C LYS A 194 -21.53 -5.97 -4.01
N TRP A 195 -21.25 -6.14 -2.72
CA TRP A 195 -21.47 -5.10 -1.72
C TRP A 195 -20.55 -3.90 -1.98
N LEU A 196 -19.26 -4.16 -2.19
CA LEU A 196 -18.28 -3.09 -2.41
C LEU A 196 -18.57 -2.32 -3.70
N SER A 197 -19.00 -2.99 -4.77
CA SER A 197 -19.47 -2.32 -5.99
C SER A 197 -20.64 -1.38 -5.71
N GLY A 198 -21.63 -1.85 -4.91
CA GLY A 198 -22.76 -1.00 -4.53
C GLY A 198 -22.41 0.18 -3.61
N VAL A 199 -21.30 0.11 -2.88
CA VAL A 199 -20.77 1.26 -2.12
C VAL A 199 -20.16 2.31 -3.06
N MET A 200 -19.58 1.87 -4.18
CA MET A 200 -18.86 2.73 -5.13
C MET A 200 -19.76 3.33 -6.23
N ASP A 201 -21.01 2.84 -6.39
CA ASP A 201 -22.02 3.32 -7.34
C ASP A 201 -22.77 4.56 -6.79
#